data_6d678504339fdbb23722fee6b65760ae
#
_entry.id   6d678504339fdbb23722fee6b65760ae
#
_cell.length_a   1.000
_cell.length_b   1.000
_cell.length_c   1.000
_cell.angle_alpha   90.00
_cell.angle_beta   90.00
_cell.angle_gamma   90.00
#
_symmetry.space_group_name_H-M   'P 1'
#
loop_
_entity.id
_entity.type
_entity.pdbx_description
1 polymer ?
#
loop_
_entity_poly.entity_id
_entity_poly.type
_entity_poly.pdbx_seq_one_letter_code
_entity_poly.pdbx_strand_id
1 'polypeptide(L)'
;MKKNTYIKMTAPFRENNRAARKLELINKICTYLVLITYPVYVLYLCFTAGHMLALSIIAPLVGFTSVSVFRYIVNRPRPYEKFDMPPVITKDTHGRSFPSRHVFSAFIIAFTVLICSPAASPLWFTGILLAVLAAIIACVRVISGVHFISDVVGAFVFAAIEAYIVTVFFL
;
A
#
# COMPACT_ATOMS: atom_id res chain seq x y z
N MET A 1 -12.08 -4.31 14.35
CA MET A 1 -12.84 -5.37 13.67
C MET A 1 -13.11 -6.49 14.68
N LYS A 2 -14.35 -6.99 14.77
CA LYS A 2 -14.74 -8.12 15.63
C LYS A 2 -14.49 -9.45 14.89
N LYS A 3 -14.35 -10.56 15.65
CA LYS A 3 -14.11 -11.91 15.07
C LYS A 3 -15.18 -12.29 14.05
N ASN A 4 -16.46 -12.03 14.34
CA ASN A 4 -17.56 -12.34 13.42
C ASN A 4 -17.47 -11.57 12.09
N THR A 5 -17.03 -10.31 12.11
CA THR A 5 -16.79 -9.51 10.89
C THR A 5 -15.65 -10.12 10.07
N TYR A 6 -14.56 -10.54 10.73
CA TYR A 6 -13.44 -11.21 10.08
C TYR A 6 -13.89 -12.50 9.38
N ILE A 7 -14.66 -13.34 10.07
CA ILE A 7 -15.19 -14.60 9.52
C ILE A 7 -16.06 -14.31 8.29
N LYS A 8 -17.05 -13.42 8.41
CA LYS A 8 -17.97 -13.09 7.32
C LYS A 8 -17.25 -12.56 6.08
N MET A 9 -16.22 -11.76 6.24
CA MET A 9 -15.44 -11.19 5.13
C MET A 9 -14.56 -12.24 4.43
N THR A 10 -13.98 -13.17 5.18
CA THR A 10 -13.04 -14.16 4.64
C THR A 10 -13.70 -15.45 4.18
N ALA A 11 -14.88 -15.79 4.69
CA ALA A 11 -15.60 -17.04 4.40
C ALA A 11 -15.77 -17.33 2.90
N PRO A 12 -16.26 -16.39 2.06
CA PRO A 12 -16.48 -16.68 0.63
C PRO A 12 -15.21 -17.09 -0.11
N PHE A 13 -14.05 -16.63 0.38
CA PHE A 13 -12.74 -16.91 -0.21
C PHE A 13 -12.06 -18.13 0.41
N ARG A 14 -12.40 -18.50 1.65
CA ARG A 14 -11.88 -19.71 2.31
C ARG A 14 -12.55 -20.98 1.78
N GLU A 15 -13.84 -20.89 1.52
CA GLU A 15 -14.66 -22.02 1.05
C GLU A 15 -14.47 -22.28 -0.46
N ASN A 16 -13.93 -21.31 -1.21
CA ASN A 16 -13.74 -21.40 -2.63
C ASN A 16 -12.28 -21.14 -3.06
N ASN A 17 -11.56 -22.22 -3.32
CA ASN A 17 -10.16 -22.17 -3.76
C ASN A 17 -9.93 -21.34 -5.05
N ARG A 18 -10.91 -21.29 -5.96
CA ARG A 18 -10.81 -20.47 -7.18
C ARG A 18 -10.90 -18.99 -6.82
N ALA A 19 -11.78 -18.60 -5.90
CA ALA A 19 -11.89 -17.23 -5.41
C ALA A 19 -10.64 -16.79 -4.67
N ALA A 20 -10.06 -17.66 -3.83
CA ALA A 20 -8.79 -17.40 -3.13
C ALA A 20 -7.64 -17.15 -4.12
N ARG A 21 -7.48 -18.00 -5.15
CA ARG A 21 -6.46 -17.83 -6.19
C ARG A 21 -6.65 -16.54 -7.00
N LYS A 22 -7.90 -16.18 -7.35
CA LYS A 22 -8.18 -14.90 -8.03
C LYS A 22 -7.78 -13.71 -7.15
N LEU A 23 -8.10 -13.74 -5.86
CA LEU A 23 -7.74 -12.69 -4.91
C LEU A 23 -6.21 -12.55 -4.82
N GLU A 24 -5.49 -13.65 -4.73
CA GLU A 24 -4.03 -13.67 -4.73
C GLU A 24 -3.44 -13.10 -6.02
N LEU A 25 -4.00 -13.50 -7.17
CA LEU A 25 -3.59 -13.03 -8.49
C LEU A 25 -3.79 -11.50 -8.62
N ILE A 26 -4.95 -10.98 -8.24
CA ILE A 26 -5.22 -9.53 -8.23
C ILE A 26 -4.20 -8.81 -7.36
N ASN A 27 -3.92 -9.33 -6.15
CA ASN A 27 -2.91 -8.76 -5.27
C ASN A 27 -1.52 -8.71 -5.93
N LYS A 28 -1.10 -9.80 -6.57
CA LYS A 28 0.20 -9.88 -7.27
C LYS A 28 0.26 -8.90 -8.43
N ILE A 29 -0.75 -8.90 -9.31
CA ILE A 29 -0.80 -8.01 -10.47
C ILE A 29 -0.74 -6.55 -10.03
N CYS A 30 -1.61 -6.11 -9.12
CA CYS A 30 -1.61 -4.72 -8.65
C CYS A 30 -0.27 -4.34 -8.00
N THR A 31 0.32 -5.23 -7.19
CA THR A 31 1.61 -4.98 -6.56
C THR A 31 2.73 -4.87 -7.61
N TYR A 32 2.79 -5.77 -8.59
CA TYR A 32 3.80 -5.71 -9.65
C TYR A 32 3.62 -4.48 -10.56
N LEU A 33 2.38 -4.09 -10.88
CA LEU A 33 2.14 -2.87 -11.63
C LEU A 33 2.70 -1.64 -10.91
N VAL A 34 2.47 -1.50 -9.60
CA VAL A 34 3.06 -0.41 -8.81
C VAL A 34 4.59 -0.50 -8.80
N LEU A 35 5.15 -1.70 -8.57
CA LEU A 35 6.60 -1.92 -8.48
C LEU A 35 7.33 -1.71 -9.81
N ILE A 36 6.68 -1.92 -10.95
CA ILE A 36 7.27 -1.71 -12.27
C ILE A 36 7.10 -0.25 -12.71
N THR A 37 5.91 0.31 -12.54
CA THR A 37 5.61 1.68 -13.00
C THR A 37 6.47 2.71 -12.27
N TYR A 38 6.76 2.52 -10.99
CA TYR A 38 7.51 3.50 -10.23
C TYR A 38 8.99 3.64 -10.65
N PRO A 39 9.79 2.58 -10.80
CA PRO A 39 11.13 2.69 -11.35
C PRO A 39 11.16 3.27 -12.78
N VAL A 40 10.18 2.93 -13.62
CA VAL A 40 10.04 3.52 -14.97
C VAL A 40 9.80 5.04 -14.87
N TYR A 41 8.93 5.49 -13.95
CA TYR A 41 8.73 6.90 -13.68
C TYR A 41 10.00 7.60 -13.18
N VAL A 42 10.71 7.01 -12.23
CA VAL A 42 11.99 7.56 -11.73
C VAL A 42 13.02 7.64 -12.85
N LEU A 43 13.13 6.60 -13.68
CA LEU A 43 14.03 6.59 -14.84
C LEU A 43 13.66 7.69 -15.84
N TYR A 44 12.38 7.91 -16.12
CA TYR A 44 11.92 9.02 -16.94
C TYR A 44 12.38 10.37 -16.36
N LEU A 45 12.24 10.59 -15.05
CA LEU A 45 12.71 11.82 -14.39
C LEU A 45 14.22 12.02 -14.47
N CYS A 46 15.02 10.96 -14.50
CA CYS A 46 16.47 11.07 -14.71
C CYS A 46 16.82 11.78 -16.02
N PHE A 47 15.97 11.65 -17.05
CA PHE A 47 16.22 12.22 -18.36
C PHE A 47 15.50 13.55 -18.64
N THR A 48 14.46 13.90 -17.83
CA THR A 48 13.54 14.99 -18.21
C THR A 48 13.36 16.10 -17.16
N ALA A 49 13.46 15.79 -15.89
CA ALA A 49 13.01 16.73 -14.84
C ALA A 49 13.87 16.63 -13.56
N GLY A 50 15.15 16.92 -13.66
CA GLY A 50 16.13 16.74 -12.60
C GLY A 50 15.76 17.28 -11.22
N HIS A 51 15.00 18.39 -11.12
CA HIS A 51 14.60 18.99 -9.83
C HIS A 51 13.60 18.12 -9.05
N MET A 52 12.74 17.35 -9.70
CA MET A 52 11.76 16.45 -9.05
C MET A 52 12.34 15.05 -8.76
N LEU A 53 13.48 14.69 -9.36
CA LEU A 53 14.07 13.37 -9.21
C LEU A 53 14.43 13.05 -7.75
N ALA A 54 15.14 13.94 -7.08
CA ALA A 54 15.57 13.73 -5.70
C ALA A 54 14.37 13.56 -4.77
N LEU A 55 13.36 14.41 -4.91
CA LEU A 55 12.15 14.35 -4.11
C LEU A 55 11.36 13.06 -4.35
N SER A 56 11.27 12.64 -5.61
CA SER A 56 10.60 11.39 -5.99
C SER A 56 11.27 10.14 -5.40
N ILE A 57 12.57 10.18 -5.10
CA ILE A 57 13.28 9.07 -4.47
C ILE A 57 13.25 9.19 -2.94
N ILE A 58 13.57 10.37 -2.41
CA ILE A 58 13.78 10.59 -0.97
C ILE A 58 12.48 10.45 -0.20
N ALA A 59 11.37 11.04 -0.68
CA ALA A 59 10.12 11.00 0.05
C ALA A 59 9.63 9.56 0.29
N PRO A 60 9.42 8.70 -0.72
CA PRO A 60 9.00 7.32 -0.47
C PRO A 60 10.00 6.49 0.34
N LEU A 61 11.30 6.77 0.23
CA LEU A 61 12.34 6.07 0.99
C LEU A 61 12.25 6.43 2.49
N VAL A 62 12.13 7.72 2.81
CA VAL A 62 11.97 8.21 4.19
C VAL A 62 10.69 7.66 4.80
N GLY A 63 9.58 7.76 4.10
CA GLY A 63 8.31 7.24 4.59
C GLY A 63 8.30 5.73 4.79
N PHE A 64 8.84 4.97 3.84
CA PHE A 64 8.97 3.52 3.97
C PHE A 64 9.81 3.14 5.20
N THR A 65 10.90 3.84 5.44
CA THR A 65 11.78 3.61 6.59
C THR A 65 11.05 3.97 7.88
N SER A 66 10.44 5.16 7.95
CA SER A 66 9.70 5.65 9.13
C SER A 66 8.55 4.71 9.51
N VAL A 67 7.74 4.31 8.53
CA VAL A 67 6.67 3.34 8.75
C VAL A 67 7.21 1.97 9.17
N SER A 68 8.34 1.54 8.63
CA SER A 68 8.96 0.26 9.02
C SER A 68 9.43 0.27 10.48
N VAL A 69 10.06 1.36 10.93
CA VAL A 69 10.45 1.57 12.33
C VAL A 69 9.22 1.64 13.24
N PHE A 70 8.21 2.45 12.86
CA PHE A 70 6.97 2.58 13.62
C PHE A 70 6.26 1.22 13.81
N ARG A 71 6.20 0.40 12.77
CA ARG A 71 5.63 -0.96 12.83
C ARG A 71 6.40 -1.88 13.75
N TYR A 72 7.72 -1.73 13.82
CA TYR A 72 8.56 -2.51 14.72
C TYR A 72 8.26 -2.17 16.19
N ILE A 73 8.09 -0.87 16.49
CA ILE A 73 7.79 -0.37 17.84
C ILE A 73 6.38 -0.80 18.28
N VAL A 74 5.35 -0.57 17.43
CA VAL A 74 3.95 -0.87 17.75
C VAL A 74 3.68 -2.37 17.82
N ASN A 75 4.35 -3.15 17.02
CA ASN A 75 4.30 -4.62 16.94
C ASN A 75 2.89 -5.24 17.13
N ARG A 76 1.87 -4.64 16.52
CA ARG A 76 0.48 -5.09 16.62
C ARG A 76 0.29 -6.49 16.02
N PRO A 77 -0.39 -7.43 16.70
CA PRO A 77 -0.72 -8.75 16.13
C PRO A 77 -1.66 -8.61 14.92
N ARG A 78 -1.58 -9.54 13.99
CA ARG A 78 -2.41 -9.59 12.78
C ARG A 78 -3.76 -10.24 13.05
N PRO A 79 -4.78 -10.06 12.17
CA PRO A 79 -6.09 -10.69 12.35
C PRO A 79 -6.02 -12.20 12.52
N TYR A 80 -5.21 -12.89 11.72
CA TYR A 80 -5.09 -14.35 11.79
C TYR A 80 -4.41 -14.85 13.08
N GLU A 81 -3.51 -14.06 13.66
CA GLU A 81 -2.91 -14.35 14.97
C GLU A 81 -3.94 -14.09 16.10
N LYS A 82 -4.61 -12.93 16.04
CA LYS A 82 -5.56 -12.51 17.08
C LYS A 82 -6.78 -13.43 17.18
N PHE A 83 -7.23 -13.98 16.06
CA PHE A 83 -8.44 -14.80 15.99
C PHE A 83 -8.15 -16.30 15.89
N ASP A 84 -6.87 -16.67 15.82
CA ASP A 84 -6.41 -18.06 15.64
C ASP A 84 -7.10 -18.72 14.42
N MET A 85 -7.00 -18.05 13.27
CA MET A 85 -7.65 -18.48 12.03
C MET A 85 -6.74 -18.16 10.84
N PRO A 86 -6.35 -19.14 9.99
CA PRO A 86 -5.44 -18.90 8.88
C PRO A 86 -5.99 -17.84 7.91
N PRO A 87 -5.13 -17.00 7.30
CA PRO A 87 -5.55 -16.04 6.29
C PRO A 87 -5.93 -16.75 4.99
N VAL A 88 -6.70 -16.08 4.11
CA VAL A 88 -7.03 -16.59 2.77
C VAL A 88 -5.79 -16.70 1.88
N ILE A 89 -4.93 -15.68 1.94
CA ILE A 89 -3.62 -15.69 1.27
C ILE A 89 -2.57 -16.05 2.31
N THR A 90 -1.85 -17.13 2.08
CA THR A 90 -0.82 -17.64 3.01
C THR A 90 0.20 -16.56 3.37
N LYS A 91 0.45 -16.40 4.67
CA LYS A 91 1.36 -15.42 5.22
C LYS A 91 1.97 -15.92 6.53
N ASP A 92 3.31 -16.00 6.56
CA ASP A 92 4.07 -16.53 7.70
C ASP A 92 4.67 -15.44 8.60
N THR A 93 4.23 -14.18 8.42
CA THR A 93 4.80 -13.05 9.15
C THR A 93 4.00 -12.79 10.42
N HIS A 94 4.62 -12.85 11.57
CA HIS A 94 4.04 -12.56 12.88
C HIS A 94 4.18 -11.08 13.25
N GLY A 95 3.17 -10.56 13.95
CA GLY A 95 3.12 -9.19 14.43
C GLY A 95 3.17 -8.13 13.32
N ARG A 96 3.52 -6.90 13.73
CA ARG A 96 3.75 -5.74 12.85
C ARG A 96 2.62 -5.49 11.87
N SER A 97 1.36 -5.60 12.33
CA SER A 97 0.19 -5.41 11.48
C SER A 97 -0.04 -3.95 11.09
N PHE A 98 0.15 -3.01 12.03
CA PHE A 98 -0.20 -1.60 11.87
C PHE A 98 1.02 -0.69 11.70
N PRO A 99 0.96 0.25 10.76
CA PRO A 99 0.09 0.29 9.59
C PRO A 99 0.50 -0.74 8.53
N SER A 100 -0.34 -0.97 7.50
CA SER A 100 -0.03 -1.90 6.41
C SER A 100 1.07 -1.36 5.50
N ARG A 101 2.26 -1.97 5.52
CA ARG A 101 3.42 -1.50 4.73
C ARG A 101 3.16 -1.52 3.21
N HIS A 102 2.50 -2.57 2.69
CA HIS A 102 2.20 -2.65 1.26
C HIS A 102 1.23 -1.54 0.82
N VAL A 103 0.22 -1.27 1.63
CA VAL A 103 -0.75 -0.21 1.35
C VAL A 103 -0.08 1.17 1.45
N PHE A 104 0.71 1.40 2.50
CA PHE A 104 1.50 2.61 2.65
C PHE A 104 2.41 2.85 1.44
N SER A 105 3.23 1.85 1.07
CA SER A 105 4.15 1.99 -0.07
C SER A 105 3.42 2.28 -1.38
N ALA A 106 2.27 1.64 -1.62
CA ALA A 106 1.50 1.88 -2.83
C ALA A 106 0.92 3.30 -2.86
N PHE A 107 0.40 3.81 -1.74
CA PHE A 107 -0.15 5.16 -1.68
C PHE A 107 0.93 6.25 -1.71
N ILE A 108 2.06 6.08 -1.00
CA ILE A 108 3.11 7.10 -1.03
C ILE A 108 3.74 7.21 -2.42
N ILE A 109 3.91 6.10 -3.15
CA ILE A 109 4.33 6.10 -4.54
C ILE A 109 3.31 6.87 -5.41
N ALA A 110 2.02 6.55 -5.29
CA ALA A 110 0.97 7.21 -6.05
C ALA A 110 0.93 8.72 -5.79
N PHE A 111 1.00 9.13 -4.53
CA PHE A 111 0.99 10.54 -4.14
C PHE A 111 2.26 11.25 -4.62
N THR A 112 3.43 10.63 -4.52
CA THR A 112 4.67 11.20 -5.05
C THR A 112 4.56 11.45 -6.56
N VAL A 113 4.04 10.51 -7.34
CA VAL A 113 3.83 10.70 -8.78
C VAL A 113 2.83 11.84 -9.05
N LEU A 114 1.74 11.93 -8.26
CA LEU A 114 0.75 13.00 -8.41
C LEU A 114 1.33 14.39 -8.13
N ILE A 115 2.07 14.55 -7.03
CA ILE A 115 2.57 15.87 -6.61
C ILE A 115 3.80 16.31 -7.39
N CYS A 116 4.62 15.38 -7.87
CA CYS A 116 5.82 15.67 -8.67
C CYS A 116 5.53 15.77 -10.16
N SER A 117 4.30 15.62 -10.61
CA SER A 117 3.93 15.67 -12.03
C SER A 117 3.01 16.88 -12.29
N PRO A 118 3.17 17.57 -13.44
CA PRO A 118 2.26 18.65 -13.82
C PRO A 118 0.81 18.16 -13.87
N ALA A 119 -0.11 18.95 -13.31
CA ALA A 119 -1.53 18.61 -13.31
C ALA A 119 -2.05 18.34 -14.73
N ALA A 120 -2.94 17.37 -14.86
CA ALA A 120 -3.53 16.91 -16.12
C ALA A 120 -2.52 16.38 -17.18
N SER A 121 -1.25 16.17 -16.79
CA SER A 121 -0.28 15.48 -17.66
C SER A 121 -0.50 13.97 -17.69
N PRO A 122 0.03 13.24 -18.67
CA PRO A 122 -0.02 11.76 -18.69
C PRO A 122 0.57 11.12 -17.42
N LEU A 123 1.61 11.72 -16.85
CA LEU A 123 2.21 11.26 -15.59
C LEU A 123 1.27 11.47 -14.39
N TRP A 124 0.55 12.57 -14.35
CA TRP A 124 -0.43 12.83 -13.31
C TRP A 124 -1.58 11.79 -13.35
N PHE A 125 -2.07 11.45 -14.55
CA PHE A 125 -3.05 10.36 -14.70
C PHE A 125 -2.47 8.99 -14.30
N THR A 126 -1.17 8.77 -14.53
CA THR A 126 -0.46 7.58 -14.00
C THR A 126 -0.52 7.56 -12.47
N GLY A 127 -0.33 8.70 -11.80
CA GLY A 127 -0.48 8.81 -10.35
C GLY A 127 -1.89 8.45 -9.86
N ILE A 128 -2.94 8.88 -10.57
CA ILE A 128 -4.34 8.48 -10.28
C ILE A 128 -4.49 6.96 -10.42
N LEU A 129 -4.00 6.39 -11.52
CA LEU A 129 -4.06 4.94 -11.73
C LEU A 129 -3.37 4.18 -10.59
N LEU A 130 -2.19 4.63 -10.16
CA LEU A 130 -1.47 4.05 -9.03
C LEU A 130 -2.26 4.17 -7.72
N ALA A 131 -2.97 5.28 -7.49
CA ALA A 131 -3.84 5.44 -6.31
C ALA A 131 -5.02 4.46 -6.33
N VAL A 132 -5.62 4.21 -7.50
CA VAL A 132 -6.65 3.19 -7.67
C VAL A 132 -6.09 1.79 -7.39
N LEU A 133 -4.91 1.46 -7.91
CA LEU A 133 -4.24 0.18 -7.62
C LEU A 133 -3.94 0.03 -6.12
N ALA A 134 -3.49 1.11 -5.46
CA ALA A 134 -3.25 1.11 -4.02
C ALA A 134 -4.54 0.85 -3.21
N ALA A 135 -5.68 1.42 -3.63
CA ALA A 135 -6.98 1.16 -3.03
C ALA A 135 -7.43 -0.31 -3.23
N ILE A 136 -7.21 -0.88 -4.40
CA ILE A 136 -7.47 -2.31 -4.67
C ILE A 136 -6.58 -3.18 -3.76
N ILE A 137 -5.29 -2.89 -3.65
CA ILE A 137 -4.38 -3.59 -2.74
C ILE A 137 -4.91 -3.49 -1.30
N ALA A 138 -5.35 -2.31 -0.85
CA ALA A 138 -5.90 -2.12 0.50
C ALA A 138 -7.12 -3.03 0.75
N CYS A 139 -8.08 -3.08 -0.19
CA CYS A 139 -9.24 -3.96 -0.10
C CYS A 139 -8.84 -5.44 -0.05
N VAL A 140 -7.93 -5.85 -0.94
CA VAL A 140 -7.46 -7.24 -0.97
C VAL A 140 -6.76 -7.63 0.34
N ARG A 141 -5.96 -6.75 0.95
CA ARG A 141 -5.29 -7.02 2.23
C ARG A 141 -6.26 -7.23 3.39
N VAL A 142 -7.40 -6.55 3.37
CA VAL A 142 -8.45 -6.73 4.39
C VAL A 142 -9.24 -8.01 4.13
N ILE A 143 -9.70 -8.22 2.89
CA ILE A 143 -10.50 -9.39 2.49
C ILE A 143 -9.71 -10.69 2.67
N SER A 144 -8.41 -10.67 2.36
CA SER A 144 -7.54 -11.83 2.59
C SER A 144 -7.27 -12.15 4.06
N GLY A 145 -7.71 -11.29 4.98
CA GLY A 145 -7.53 -11.51 6.41
C GLY A 145 -6.12 -11.25 6.94
N VAL A 146 -5.28 -10.58 6.15
CA VAL A 146 -3.88 -10.28 6.51
C VAL A 146 -3.76 -9.02 7.35
N HIS A 147 -4.67 -8.05 7.17
CA HIS A 147 -4.69 -6.78 7.88
C HIS A 147 -6.10 -6.42 8.39
N PHE A 148 -6.16 -5.67 9.49
CA PHE A 148 -7.39 -5.01 9.93
C PHE A 148 -7.71 -3.82 9.03
N ILE A 149 -8.98 -3.41 8.98
CA ILE A 149 -9.40 -2.17 8.30
C ILE A 149 -8.59 -0.98 8.82
N SER A 150 -8.38 -0.88 10.14
CA SER A 150 -7.57 0.19 10.73
C SER A 150 -6.11 0.21 10.24
N ASP A 151 -5.53 -0.95 9.86
CA ASP A 151 -4.15 -1.01 9.39
C ASP A 151 -4.01 -0.38 8.00
N VAL A 152 -5.02 -0.55 7.14
CA VAL A 152 -5.02 0.02 5.78
C VAL A 152 -5.43 1.49 5.80
N VAL A 153 -6.41 1.87 6.65
CA VAL A 153 -6.77 3.29 6.85
C VAL A 153 -5.58 4.05 7.44
N GLY A 154 -4.93 3.51 8.47
CA GLY A 154 -3.72 4.11 9.04
C GLY A 154 -2.62 4.27 7.98
N ALA A 155 -2.40 3.27 7.14
CA ALA A 155 -1.42 3.34 6.06
C ALA A 155 -1.72 4.46 5.07
N PHE A 156 -2.97 4.63 4.67
CA PHE A 156 -3.41 5.73 3.82
C PHE A 156 -3.17 7.10 4.50
N VAL A 157 -3.57 7.24 5.77
CA VAL A 157 -3.40 8.49 6.52
C VAL A 157 -1.92 8.86 6.66
N PHE A 158 -1.05 7.90 7.00
CA PHE A 158 0.39 8.15 7.06
C PHE A 158 0.96 8.60 5.71
N ALA A 159 0.56 7.95 4.61
CA ALA A 159 0.99 8.35 3.27
C ALA A 159 0.47 9.75 2.88
N ALA A 160 -0.77 10.08 3.23
CA ALA A 160 -1.36 11.40 2.96
C ALA A 160 -0.69 12.51 3.78
N ILE A 161 -0.37 12.26 5.05
CA ILE A 161 0.37 13.22 5.90
C ILE A 161 1.75 13.48 5.31
N GLU A 162 2.47 12.44 4.92
CA GLU A 162 3.80 12.58 4.32
C GLU A 162 3.74 13.35 2.99
N ALA A 163 2.79 13.00 2.12
CA ALA A 163 2.55 13.72 0.87
C ALA A 163 2.25 15.20 1.11
N TYR A 164 1.44 15.53 2.13
CA TYR A 164 1.15 16.90 2.53
C TYR A 164 2.42 17.63 3.01
N ILE A 165 3.23 17.01 3.87
CA ILE A 165 4.51 17.57 4.34
C ILE A 165 5.43 17.86 3.15
N VAL A 166 5.56 16.91 2.21
CA VAL A 166 6.36 17.11 1.00
C VAL A 166 5.85 18.28 0.18
N THR A 167 4.54 18.40 -0.01
CA THR A 167 3.95 19.52 -0.78
C THR A 167 4.20 20.87 -0.11
N VAL A 168 4.04 20.97 1.22
CA VAL A 168 4.15 22.26 1.92
C VAL A 168 5.59 22.74 2.05
N PHE A 169 6.55 21.84 2.23
CA PHE A 169 7.93 22.22 2.56
C PHE A 169 8.92 22.10 1.40
N PHE A 170 8.57 21.42 0.32
CA PHE A 170 9.51 21.14 -0.77
C PHE A 170 8.98 21.49 -2.17
N LEU A 171 7.72 21.86 -2.34
CA LEU A 171 7.11 22.33 -3.58
C LEU A 171 6.54 23.73 -3.44
#